data_7898d38804b53a1aa3ddb0d646f338b9
#
_entry.id   7898d38804b53a1aa3ddb0d646f338b9
#
_cell.length_a   1.000
_cell.length_b   1.000
_cell.length_c   1.000
_cell.angle_alpha   90.00
_cell.angle_beta   90.00
_cell.angle_gamma   90.00
#
_symmetry.space_group_name_H-M   'P 1'
#
loop_
_entity.id
_entity.type
_entity.pdbx_description
1 polymer ?
#
loop_
_entity_poly.entity_id
_entity_poly.type
_entity_poly.pdbx_seq_one_letter_code
_entity_poly.pdbx_strand_id
1 'polypeptide(L)'
;MKQKLSVFKRTMNYLFRPRVIRDLDNVDRMRKKYEKMGIKRLENLLIVYEARIKKSQQIFTGMILVIFTALLGGFGTGAFSWVQKLLIVRLGSNSAIVKYKLSNQDKETVLIFEGLLVLVIVFFIVLGIIWYVNKIKDEQKIILILKKVITDKK
;
A
#
# COMPACT_ATOMS: atom_id res chain seq x y z
N MET A 1 4.97 26.35 33.09
CA MET A 1 3.79 25.46 33.02
C MET A 1 2.75 25.90 31.96
N LYS A 2 2.47 27.20 31.75
CA LYS A 2 1.50 27.72 30.76
C LYS A 2 1.81 27.40 29.29
N GLN A 3 3.09 27.28 28.89
CA GLN A 3 3.49 26.99 27.50
C GLN A 3 3.17 25.55 27.06
N LYS A 4 3.37 24.55 27.94
CA LYS A 4 3.05 23.13 27.64
C LYS A 4 1.53 22.91 27.46
N LEU A 5 0.70 23.62 28.23
CA LEU A 5 -0.77 23.55 28.09
C LEU A 5 -1.26 24.12 26.77
N SER A 6 -0.59 25.16 26.24
CA SER A 6 -0.96 25.80 24.95
C SER A 6 -0.64 24.88 23.77
N VAL A 7 0.48 24.13 23.83
CA VAL A 7 0.87 23.16 22.79
C VAL A 7 -0.08 21.98 22.78
N PHE A 8 -0.41 21.43 23.95
CA PHE A 8 -1.34 20.30 24.09
C PHE A 8 -2.76 20.67 23.56
N LYS A 9 -3.25 21.87 23.90
CA LYS A 9 -4.55 22.34 23.43
C LYS A 9 -4.58 22.56 21.88
N ARG A 10 -3.46 23.02 21.30
CA ARG A 10 -3.30 23.12 19.84
C ARG A 10 -3.29 21.74 19.17
N THR A 11 -2.59 20.76 19.74
CA THR A 11 -2.51 19.40 19.18
C THR A 11 -3.86 18.69 19.26
N MET A 12 -4.58 18.81 20.37
CA MET A 12 -5.92 18.27 20.53
C MET A 12 -6.91 18.90 19.54
N ASN A 13 -6.93 20.23 19.41
CA ASN A 13 -7.76 20.90 18.43
C ASN A 13 -7.43 20.51 16.98
N TYR A 14 -6.17 20.16 16.69
CA TYR A 14 -5.77 19.69 15.37
C TYR A 14 -6.25 18.25 15.08
N LEU A 15 -6.23 17.40 16.09
CA LEU A 15 -6.68 15.98 15.98
C LEU A 15 -8.20 15.87 15.80
N PHE A 16 -8.97 16.76 16.43
CA PHE A 16 -10.44 16.76 16.35
C PHE A 16 -11.01 17.58 15.18
N ARG A 17 -10.15 18.24 14.38
CA ARG A 17 -10.61 18.93 13.18
C ARG A 17 -11.07 17.95 12.11
N PRO A 18 -12.19 18.24 11.40
CA PRO A 18 -12.61 17.45 10.23
C PRO A 18 -11.47 17.29 9.24
N ARG A 19 -11.35 16.09 8.65
CA ARG A 19 -10.30 15.75 7.69
C ARG A 19 -10.13 16.80 6.59
N VAL A 20 -11.24 17.31 6.06
CA VAL A 20 -11.27 18.33 5.00
C VAL A 20 -10.54 19.60 5.42
N ILE A 21 -10.74 20.08 6.64
CA ILE A 21 -10.09 21.31 7.14
C ILE A 21 -8.58 21.09 7.32
N ARG A 22 -8.17 19.92 7.78
CA ARG A 22 -6.74 19.56 7.87
C ARG A 22 -6.07 19.51 6.51
N ASP A 23 -6.77 18.96 5.52
CA ASP A 23 -6.27 18.88 4.15
C ASP A 23 -6.14 20.26 3.54
N LEU A 24 -7.09 21.19 3.76
CA LEU A 24 -7.00 22.59 3.34
C LEU A 24 -5.83 23.33 3.99
N ASP A 25 -5.66 23.19 5.31
CA ASP A 25 -4.52 23.80 6.03
C ASP A 25 -3.16 23.29 5.49
N ASN A 26 -3.09 22.04 5.08
CA ASN A 26 -1.89 21.46 4.48
C ASN A 26 -1.64 21.98 3.07
N VAL A 27 -2.68 22.11 2.26
CA VAL A 27 -2.61 22.69 0.90
C VAL A 27 -2.13 24.14 0.99
N ASP A 28 -2.69 24.97 1.89
CA ASP A 28 -2.30 26.35 2.08
C ASP A 28 -0.84 26.52 2.54
N ARG A 29 -0.38 25.65 3.44
CA ARG A 29 1.04 25.62 3.85
C ARG A 29 1.96 25.27 2.69
N MET A 30 1.60 24.28 1.90
CA MET A 30 2.38 23.87 0.72
C MET A 30 2.41 24.99 -0.31
N ARG A 31 1.25 25.63 -0.59
CA ARG A 31 1.15 26.76 -1.51
C ARG A 31 2.07 27.90 -1.07
N LYS A 32 1.98 28.37 0.18
CA LYS A 32 2.85 29.40 0.73
C LYS A 32 4.34 29.06 0.63
N LYS A 33 4.70 27.78 0.77
CA LYS A 33 6.08 27.30 0.60
C LYS A 33 6.54 27.43 -0.86
N TYR A 34 5.68 27.03 -1.80
CA TYR A 34 6.03 27.05 -3.23
C TYR A 34 5.96 28.47 -3.81
N GLU A 35 5.08 29.35 -3.33
CA GLU A 35 5.03 30.75 -3.72
C GLU A 35 6.36 31.50 -3.49
N LYS A 36 7.15 31.10 -2.51
CA LYS A 36 8.47 31.67 -2.23
C LYS A 36 9.56 31.22 -3.22
N MET A 37 9.30 30.22 -4.07
CA MET A 37 10.27 29.66 -5.00
C MET A 37 10.21 30.37 -6.35
N GLY A 38 11.35 30.47 -7.04
CA GLY A 38 11.42 30.97 -8.41
C GLY A 38 10.74 30.04 -9.41
N ILE A 39 10.21 30.59 -10.52
CA ILE A 39 9.47 29.85 -11.55
C ILE A 39 10.24 28.67 -12.08
N LYS A 40 11.51 28.86 -12.49
CA LYS A 40 12.38 27.76 -13.01
C LYS A 40 12.48 26.58 -12.04
N ARG A 41 12.58 26.87 -10.73
CA ARG A 41 12.66 25.83 -9.71
C ARG A 41 11.35 25.07 -9.53
N LEU A 42 10.22 25.76 -9.67
CA LEU A 42 8.90 25.17 -9.63
C LEU A 42 8.65 24.25 -10.83
N GLU A 43 9.04 24.68 -12.05
CA GLU A 43 8.94 23.88 -13.27
C GLU A 43 9.79 22.62 -13.16
N ASN A 44 11.03 22.73 -12.67
CA ASN A 44 11.86 21.55 -12.43
C ASN A 44 11.26 20.57 -11.40
N LEU A 45 10.69 21.10 -10.31
CA LEU A 45 9.99 20.28 -9.31
C LEU A 45 8.77 19.57 -9.93
N LEU A 46 7.99 20.26 -10.75
CA LEU A 46 6.85 19.70 -11.44
C LEU A 46 7.25 18.52 -12.32
N ILE A 47 8.30 18.67 -13.14
CA ILE A 47 8.83 17.61 -14.00
C ILE A 47 9.25 16.39 -13.16
N VAL A 48 9.96 16.62 -12.05
CA VAL A 48 10.40 15.54 -11.14
C VAL A 48 9.20 14.78 -10.54
N TYR A 49 8.17 15.49 -10.08
CA TYR A 49 6.99 14.85 -9.51
C TYR A 49 6.17 14.09 -10.56
N GLU A 50 5.99 14.64 -11.77
CA GLU A 50 5.30 13.96 -12.87
C GLU A 50 6.05 12.70 -13.30
N ALA A 51 7.37 12.76 -13.43
CA ALA A 51 8.21 11.60 -13.74
C ALA A 51 8.12 10.52 -12.65
N ARG A 52 8.12 10.93 -11.37
CA ARG A 52 7.97 10.02 -10.23
C ARG A 52 6.64 9.30 -10.24
N ILE A 53 5.53 10.01 -10.46
CA ILE A 53 4.20 9.39 -10.55
C ILE A 53 4.15 8.41 -11.71
N LYS A 54 4.63 8.81 -12.90
CA LYS A 54 4.64 7.93 -14.08
C LYS A 54 5.44 6.65 -13.81
N LYS A 55 6.64 6.78 -13.24
CA LYS A 55 7.45 5.62 -12.84
C LYS A 55 6.74 4.73 -11.81
N SER A 56 6.14 5.35 -10.79
CA SER A 56 5.40 4.62 -9.76
C SER A 56 4.21 3.85 -10.35
N GLN A 57 3.46 4.46 -11.27
CA GLN A 57 2.34 3.80 -11.96
C GLN A 57 2.81 2.62 -12.80
N GLN A 58 3.93 2.75 -13.54
CA GLN A 58 4.48 1.66 -14.33
C GLN A 58 4.90 0.47 -13.45
N ILE A 59 5.59 0.74 -12.33
CA ILE A 59 5.99 -0.30 -11.37
C ILE A 59 4.75 -1.01 -10.80
N PHE A 60 3.73 -0.25 -10.40
CA PHE A 60 2.52 -0.83 -9.84
C PHE A 60 1.74 -1.68 -10.84
N THR A 61 1.59 -1.19 -12.08
CA THR A 61 0.95 -1.95 -13.17
C THR A 61 1.73 -3.26 -13.43
N GLY A 62 3.07 -3.18 -13.46
CA GLY A 62 3.91 -4.36 -13.60
C GLY A 62 3.72 -5.35 -12.45
N MET A 63 3.68 -4.89 -11.21
CA MET A 63 3.44 -5.75 -10.04
C MET A 63 2.07 -6.43 -10.10
N ILE A 64 1.01 -5.69 -10.44
CA ILE A 64 -0.32 -6.26 -10.60
C ILE A 64 -0.32 -7.33 -11.68
N LEU A 65 0.31 -7.06 -12.82
CA LEU A 65 0.39 -8.00 -13.93
C LEU A 65 1.12 -9.30 -13.52
N VAL A 66 2.23 -9.18 -12.79
CA VAL A 66 2.97 -10.34 -12.25
C VAL A 66 2.10 -11.14 -11.28
N ILE A 67 1.38 -10.48 -10.37
CA ILE A 67 0.48 -11.14 -9.42
C ILE A 67 -0.63 -11.90 -10.18
N PHE A 68 -1.27 -11.24 -11.16
CA PHE A 68 -2.30 -11.86 -11.99
C PHE A 68 -1.77 -13.05 -12.79
N THR A 69 -0.60 -12.90 -13.42
CA THR A 69 0.03 -13.99 -14.18
C THR A 69 0.39 -15.16 -13.26
N ALA A 70 0.90 -14.89 -12.06
CA ALA A 70 1.19 -15.93 -11.09
C ALA A 70 -0.07 -16.67 -10.63
N LEU A 71 -1.17 -15.96 -10.38
CA LEU A 71 -2.44 -16.56 -10.00
C LEU A 71 -3.04 -17.42 -11.13
N LEU A 72 -3.03 -16.90 -12.36
CA LEU A 72 -3.58 -17.61 -13.53
C LEU A 72 -2.66 -18.74 -14.01
N GLY A 73 -1.34 -18.57 -13.87
CA GLY A 73 -0.33 -19.54 -14.33
C GLY A 73 -0.18 -20.78 -13.46
N GLY A 74 -1.05 -21.00 -12.48
CA GLY A 74 -1.01 -22.21 -11.64
C GLY A 74 0.08 -22.17 -10.56
N PHE A 75 0.76 -21.03 -10.34
CA PHE A 75 1.70 -20.88 -9.23
C PHE A 75 1.00 -21.14 -7.88
N GLY A 76 -0.30 -20.83 -7.81
CA GLY A 76 -1.14 -21.18 -6.68
C GLY A 76 -1.18 -22.69 -6.43
N THR A 77 -1.40 -23.50 -7.45
CA THR A 77 -1.47 -24.97 -7.32
C THR A 77 -0.13 -25.58 -6.92
N GLY A 78 0.99 -25.06 -7.43
CA GLY A 78 2.34 -25.48 -7.05
C GLY A 78 2.67 -25.12 -5.59
N ALA A 79 2.40 -23.89 -5.17
CA ALA A 79 2.60 -23.44 -3.80
C ALA A 79 1.70 -24.19 -2.82
N PHE A 80 0.44 -24.43 -3.18
CA PHE A 80 -0.48 -25.22 -2.37
C PHE A 80 -0.04 -26.67 -2.23
N SER A 81 0.40 -27.33 -3.31
CA SER A 81 0.92 -28.69 -3.23
C SER A 81 2.18 -28.79 -2.36
N TRP A 82 3.00 -27.75 -2.35
CA TRP A 82 4.20 -27.66 -1.50
C TRP A 82 3.83 -27.48 -0.03
N VAL A 83 2.87 -26.61 0.29
CA VAL A 83 2.34 -26.43 1.65
C VAL A 83 1.67 -27.72 2.15
N GLN A 84 0.88 -28.40 1.31
CA GLN A 84 0.30 -29.71 1.63
C GLN A 84 1.38 -30.73 1.98
N LYS A 85 2.44 -30.82 1.18
CA LYS A 85 3.58 -31.72 1.46
C LYS A 85 4.26 -31.39 2.78
N LEU A 86 4.48 -30.10 3.07
CA LEU A 86 5.06 -29.67 4.35
C LEU A 86 4.18 -30.01 5.55
N LEU A 87 2.87 -29.80 5.44
CA LEU A 87 1.91 -30.15 6.51
C LEU A 87 1.86 -31.65 6.72
N ILE A 88 1.85 -32.46 5.66
CA ILE A 88 1.87 -33.92 5.75
C ILE A 88 3.15 -34.39 6.41
N VAL A 89 4.32 -33.85 6.05
CA VAL A 89 5.61 -34.18 6.66
C VAL A 89 5.64 -33.78 8.14
N ARG A 90 5.06 -32.66 8.52
CA ARG A 90 5.09 -32.17 9.91
C ARG A 90 4.07 -32.85 10.82
N LEU A 91 2.91 -33.22 10.29
CA LEU A 91 1.87 -33.96 11.01
C LEU A 91 2.19 -35.50 11.04
N GLY A 92 2.95 -35.98 10.06
CA GLY A 92 3.32 -37.39 9.91
C GLY A 92 4.69 -37.74 10.47
N SER A 93 5.21 -37.00 11.42
CA SER A 93 6.58 -37.14 11.93
C SER A 93 6.79 -38.44 12.74
N ASN A 94 6.60 -39.59 12.25
CA ASN A 94 7.29 -40.77 12.80
C ASN A 94 6.97 -42.10 12.08
N SER A 95 6.96 -42.16 10.82
CA SER A 95 7.25 -43.44 10.16
C SER A 95 7.17 -43.38 8.65
N ALA A 96 8.24 -43.78 8.03
CA ALA A 96 8.36 -44.42 6.72
C ALA A 96 7.17 -44.28 5.77
N ILE A 97 7.43 -43.55 4.67
CA ILE A 97 6.83 -43.75 3.34
C ILE A 97 5.60 -44.71 3.34
N VAL A 98 4.55 -44.28 4.01
CA VAL A 98 3.25 -44.94 3.89
C VAL A 98 2.40 -44.03 3.01
N LYS A 99 1.82 -44.59 1.96
CA LYS A 99 0.75 -44.00 1.15
C LYS A 99 -0.41 -43.61 2.08
N TYR A 100 -0.32 -42.47 2.70
CA TYR A 100 -1.39 -41.98 3.57
C TYR A 100 -2.62 -41.67 2.74
N LYS A 101 -3.61 -42.52 2.87
CA LYS A 101 -5.00 -42.14 2.64
C LYS A 101 -5.34 -41.18 3.79
N LEU A 102 -5.18 -39.87 3.54
CA LEU A 102 -5.57 -38.82 4.49
C LEU A 102 -6.98 -39.12 5.00
N SER A 103 -7.15 -39.16 6.30
CA SER A 103 -8.46 -39.20 6.94
C SER A 103 -9.28 -38.00 6.43
N ASN A 104 -10.61 -38.10 6.36
CA ASN A 104 -11.46 -37.03 5.95
C ASN A 104 -11.25 -35.76 6.84
N GLN A 105 -10.97 -35.96 8.11
CA GLN A 105 -10.67 -34.92 9.08
C GLN A 105 -9.36 -34.19 8.79
N ASP A 106 -8.33 -34.90 8.32
CA ASP A 106 -7.04 -34.30 7.92
C ASP A 106 -7.20 -33.46 6.64
N LYS A 107 -8.05 -33.90 5.71
CA LYS A 107 -8.35 -33.13 4.48
C LYS A 107 -9.07 -31.82 4.79
N GLU A 108 -10.05 -31.83 5.70
CA GLU A 108 -10.75 -30.63 6.13
C GLU A 108 -9.79 -29.64 6.81
N THR A 109 -8.90 -30.13 7.67
CA THR A 109 -7.90 -29.30 8.34
C THR A 109 -6.96 -28.64 7.32
N VAL A 110 -6.46 -29.39 6.33
CA VAL A 110 -5.61 -28.86 5.26
C VAL A 110 -6.34 -27.79 4.46
N LEU A 111 -7.59 -28.02 4.11
CA LEU A 111 -8.40 -27.10 3.32
C LEU A 111 -8.68 -25.78 4.07
N ILE A 112 -8.88 -25.85 5.39
CA ILE A 112 -9.02 -24.65 6.25
C ILE A 112 -7.72 -23.85 6.27
N PHE A 113 -6.56 -24.50 6.43
CA PHE A 113 -5.26 -23.83 6.42
C PHE A 113 -4.95 -23.18 5.07
N GLU A 114 -5.27 -23.84 3.96
CA GLU A 114 -5.13 -23.29 2.61
C GLU A 114 -6.01 -22.06 2.43
N GLY A 115 -7.27 -22.13 2.83
CA GLY A 115 -8.19 -21.01 2.78
C GLY A 115 -7.70 -19.79 3.59
N LEU A 116 -7.19 -20.06 4.80
CA LEU A 116 -6.65 -19.02 5.67
C LEU A 116 -5.40 -18.36 5.07
N LEU A 117 -4.51 -19.14 4.45
CA LEU A 117 -3.32 -18.63 3.80
C LEU A 117 -3.66 -17.74 2.60
N VAL A 118 -4.62 -18.16 1.76
CA VAL A 118 -5.13 -17.33 0.65
C VAL A 118 -5.69 -16.02 1.17
N LEU A 119 -6.50 -16.07 2.24
CA LEU A 119 -7.11 -14.89 2.83
C LEU A 119 -6.05 -13.91 3.33
N VAL A 120 -5.00 -14.40 3.96
CA VAL A 120 -3.85 -13.58 4.41
C VAL A 120 -3.15 -12.91 3.22
N ILE A 121 -2.88 -13.65 2.14
CA ILE A 121 -2.24 -13.11 0.94
C ILE A 121 -3.11 -12.01 0.32
N VAL A 122 -4.41 -12.27 0.14
CA VAL A 122 -5.36 -11.29 -0.41
C VAL A 122 -5.41 -10.04 0.47
N PHE A 123 -5.41 -10.20 1.79
CA PHE A 123 -5.39 -9.09 2.73
C PHE A 123 -4.16 -8.19 2.55
N PHE A 124 -2.96 -8.77 2.43
CA PHE A 124 -1.74 -7.99 2.17
C PHE A 124 -1.75 -7.29 0.81
N ILE A 125 -2.30 -7.94 -0.24
CA ILE A 125 -2.46 -7.32 -1.55
C ILE A 125 -3.37 -6.09 -1.45
N VAL A 126 -4.51 -6.22 -0.78
CA VAL A 126 -5.47 -5.11 -0.59
C VAL A 126 -4.84 -3.96 0.19
N LEU A 127 -4.12 -4.26 1.27
CA LEU A 127 -3.39 -3.23 2.03
C LEU A 127 -2.35 -2.51 1.16
N GLY A 128 -1.60 -3.25 0.35
CA GLY A 128 -0.63 -2.69 -0.59
C GLY A 128 -1.29 -1.75 -1.61
N ILE A 129 -2.44 -2.13 -2.16
CA ILE A 129 -3.21 -1.30 -3.08
C ILE A 129 -3.68 -0.01 -2.41
N ILE A 130 -4.27 -0.09 -1.20
CA ILE A 130 -4.76 1.06 -0.46
C ILE A 130 -3.60 2.03 -0.16
N TRP A 131 -2.48 1.51 0.32
CA TRP A 131 -1.29 2.31 0.60
C TRP A 131 -0.77 3.03 -0.65
N TYR A 132 -0.71 2.31 -1.77
CA TYR A 132 -0.25 2.84 -3.05
C TYR A 132 -1.19 3.95 -3.58
N VAL A 133 -2.50 3.72 -3.56
CA VAL A 133 -3.50 4.71 -4.00
C VAL A 133 -3.42 5.99 -3.16
N ASN A 134 -3.25 5.87 -1.84
CA ASN A 134 -3.09 7.02 -0.97
C ASN A 134 -1.81 7.80 -1.28
N LYS A 135 -0.69 7.11 -1.53
CA LYS A 135 0.58 7.74 -1.93
C LYS A 135 0.44 8.51 -3.23
N ILE A 136 -0.19 7.94 -4.26
CA ILE A 136 -0.40 8.64 -5.54
C ILE A 136 -1.29 9.88 -5.36
N LYS A 137 -2.36 9.78 -4.57
CA LYS A 137 -3.23 10.93 -4.30
C LYS A 137 -2.47 12.10 -3.69
N ASP A 138 -1.55 11.83 -2.76
CA ASP A 138 -0.75 12.89 -2.13
C ASP A 138 0.23 13.52 -3.13
N GLU A 139 0.88 12.73 -3.99
CA GLU A 139 1.76 13.24 -5.05
C GLU A 139 0.97 14.06 -6.09
N GLN A 140 -0.24 13.62 -6.48
CA GLN A 140 -1.12 14.37 -7.39
C GLN A 140 -1.56 15.72 -6.79
N LYS A 141 -1.87 15.77 -5.49
CA LYS A 141 -2.16 17.07 -4.81
C LYS A 141 -1.00 18.03 -4.94
N ILE A 142 0.25 17.56 -4.76
CA ILE A 142 1.44 18.41 -4.91
C ILE A 142 1.56 18.95 -6.33
N ILE A 143 1.35 18.13 -7.35
CA ILE A 143 1.37 18.55 -8.76
C ILE A 143 0.33 19.62 -9.04
N LEU A 144 -0.90 19.43 -8.55
CA LEU A 144 -1.98 20.41 -8.75
C LEU A 144 -1.63 21.76 -8.10
N ILE A 145 -1.04 21.75 -6.90
CA ILE A 145 -0.60 22.97 -6.22
C ILE A 145 0.51 23.65 -7.01
N LEU A 146 1.53 22.87 -7.48
CA LEU A 146 2.62 23.41 -8.28
C LEU A 146 2.11 24.03 -9.57
N LYS A 147 1.23 23.35 -10.33
CA LYS A 147 0.63 23.89 -11.56
C LYS A 147 -0.10 25.20 -11.29
N LYS A 148 -0.90 25.27 -10.25
CA LYS A 148 -1.61 26.48 -9.86
C LYS A 148 -0.65 27.63 -9.52
N VAL A 149 0.36 27.39 -8.69
CA VAL A 149 1.35 28.42 -8.32
C VAL A 149 2.16 28.90 -9.52
N ILE A 150 2.50 28.03 -10.48
CA ILE A 150 3.20 28.41 -11.70
C ILE A 150 2.29 29.29 -12.58
N THR A 151 1.02 28.92 -12.71
CA THR A 151 0.04 29.71 -13.49
C THR A 151 -0.21 31.09 -12.87
N ASP A 152 -0.31 31.18 -11.54
CA ASP A 152 -0.52 32.45 -10.82
C ASP A 152 0.72 33.39 -10.91
N LYS A 153 1.90 32.87 -11.28
CA LYS A 153 3.16 33.62 -11.41
C LYS A 153 3.53 34.04 -12.86
N LYS A 154 2.86 33.45 -13.84
CA LYS A 154 3.00 33.81 -15.28
C LYS A 154 2.07 34.93 -15.64
#